data_4b96c2b043e57e2397ea5d212a8f1714
#
_entry.id   4b96c2b043e57e2397ea5d212a8f1714
#
_cell.length_a   1.000
_cell.length_b   1.000
_cell.length_c   1.000
_cell.angle_alpha   90.00
_cell.angle_beta   90.00
_cell.angle_gamma   90.00
#
_symmetry.space_group_name_H-M   'P 1'
#
loop_
_entity.id
_entity.type
_entity.pdbx_description
1 polymer ?
#
loop_
_entity_poly.entity_id
_entity_poly.type
_entity_poly.pdbx_seq_one_letter_code
_entity_poly.pdbx_strand_id
1 'polypeptide(L)'
;MLVTQNVDDLHDRALGASDGAEVIHMHGEHLSAWCTACDARTRWTASLIDSPPCPSCGAPALRPDIVWFGEMPYRMDEIFAALEEADLFVSIGTSGAVYPAAGFVRTAADMGAHTLELNLEPSQGTDWFDEARHGPATQTVPAWVEEMLQG
;
A
#
# COMPACT_ATOMS: atom_id res chain seq x y z
N MET A 1 8.45 7.17 2.68
CA MET A 1 7.08 6.95 2.13
C MET A 1 6.59 5.57 2.56
N LEU A 2 5.30 5.41 2.91
CA LEU A 2 4.67 4.11 3.16
C LEU A 2 3.62 3.84 2.09
N VAL A 3 3.76 2.74 1.35
CA VAL A 3 2.78 2.28 0.35
C VAL A 3 2.15 1.00 0.84
N THR A 4 0.82 0.95 0.90
CA THR A 4 0.11 -0.26 1.34
C THR A 4 -0.79 -0.83 0.25
N GLN A 5 -0.81 -2.16 0.17
CA GLN A 5 -1.78 -2.92 -0.62
C GLN A 5 -3.04 -3.24 0.19
N ASN A 6 -2.99 -3.03 1.53
CA ASN A 6 -4.14 -3.21 2.39
C ASN A 6 -5.13 -2.06 2.20
N VAL A 7 -6.40 -2.38 2.38
CA VAL A 7 -7.51 -1.42 2.24
C VAL A 7 -8.12 -0.99 3.58
N ASP A 8 -7.61 -1.53 4.70
CA ASP A 8 -7.97 -1.11 6.06
C ASP A 8 -7.25 0.19 6.46
N ASP A 9 -7.69 0.78 7.59
CA ASP A 9 -7.16 2.04 8.13
C ASP A 9 -6.11 1.84 9.25
N LEU A 10 -5.49 0.67 9.35
CA LEU A 10 -4.59 0.38 10.47
C LEU A 10 -3.32 1.23 10.43
N HIS A 11 -2.76 1.49 9.25
CA HIS A 11 -1.61 2.36 9.10
C HIS A 11 -1.94 3.81 9.47
N ASP A 12 -3.09 4.32 9.01
CA ASP A 12 -3.55 5.69 9.33
C ASP A 12 -3.78 5.86 10.83
N ARG A 13 -4.38 4.86 11.47
CA ARG A 13 -4.59 4.86 12.91
C ARG A 13 -3.29 4.77 13.70
N ALA A 14 -2.29 4.07 13.19
CA ALA A 14 -0.98 3.97 13.82
C ALA A 14 -0.18 5.28 13.70
N LEU A 15 -0.26 5.95 12.54
CA LEU A 15 0.37 7.25 12.33
C LEU A 15 -0.30 8.36 13.16
N GLY A 16 -1.62 8.30 13.33
CA GLY A 16 -2.37 9.31 14.09
C GLY A 16 -2.16 10.72 13.53
N ALA A 17 -1.94 11.69 14.43
CA ALA A 17 -1.61 13.08 14.07
C ALA A 17 -0.10 13.32 13.96
N SER A 18 0.71 12.28 13.81
CA SER A 18 2.16 12.40 13.73
C SER A 18 2.61 13.05 12.42
N ASP A 19 3.58 13.90 12.52
CA ASP A 19 3.99 14.91 11.56
C ASP A 19 4.43 14.34 10.20
N GLY A 20 3.56 14.45 9.20
CA GLY A 20 3.95 14.44 7.80
C GLY A 20 4.21 13.08 7.14
N ALA A 21 4.06 11.96 7.84
CA ALA A 21 4.13 10.65 7.21
C ALA A 21 2.80 10.36 6.49
N GLU A 22 2.87 10.17 5.17
CA GLU A 22 1.73 9.86 4.34
C GLU A 22 1.68 8.36 4.04
N VAL A 23 0.49 7.76 4.09
CA VAL A 23 0.21 6.41 3.61
C VAL A 23 -0.40 6.48 2.22
N ILE A 24 0.18 5.78 1.26
CA ILE A 24 -0.42 5.60 -0.06
C ILE A 24 -1.19 4.28 -0.06
N HIS A 25 -2.51 4.34 -0.08
CA HIS A 25 -3.40 3.20 -0.27
C HIS A 25 -3.52 2.87 -1.76
N MET A 26 -2.54 2.17 -2.31
CA MET A 26 -2.49 1.90 -3.75
C MET A 26 -3.66 1.05 -4.26
N HIS A 27 -4.32 0.30 -3.39
CA HIS A 27 -5.50 -0.50 -3.72
C HIS A 27 -6.82 0.10 -3.20
N GLY A 28 -6.80 1.37 -2.75
CA GLY A 28 -7.98 2.07 -2.22
C GLY A 28 -8.22 1.79 -0.75
N GLU A 29 -9.40 2.20 -0.27
CA GLU A 29 -9.73 2.24 1.16
C GLU A 29 -11.14 1.73 1.46
N HIS A 30 -11.28 0.89 2.49
CA HIS A 30 -12.57 0.38 2.95
C HIS A 30 -13.55 1.47 3.43
N LEU A 31 -13.03 2.58 3.95
CA LEU A 31 -13.83 3.67 4.50
C LEU A 31 -14.12 4.76 3.47
N SER A 32 -13.92 4.47 2.19
CA SER A 32 -14.21 5.35 1.05
C SER A 32 -15.18 4.69 0.07
N ALA A 33 -16.02 5.51 -0.55
CA ALA A 33 -16.85 5.12 -1.70
C ALA A 33 -16.56 6.05 -2.88
N TRP A 34 -16.51 5.47 -4.06
CA TRP A 34 -16.32 6.15 -5.33
C TRP A 34 -17.59 6.14 -6.15
N CYS A 35 -18.00 7.33 -6.63
CA CYS A 35 -19.14 7.46 -7.53
C CYS A 35 -18.67 7.35 -8.99
N THR A 36 -19.12 6.30 -9.67
CA THR A 36 -18.77 6.08 -11.09
C THR A 36 -19.48 7.03 -12.06
N ALA A 37 -20.47 7.80 -11.59
CA ALA A 37 -21.19 8.78 -12.42
C ALA A 37 -20.55 10.17 -12.41
N CYS A 38 -19.92 10.59 -11.30
CA CYS A 38 -19.33 11.95 -11.19
C CYS A 38 -17.90 11.96 -10.68
N ASP A 39 -17.30 10.80 -10.51
CA ASP A 39 -15.91 10.58 -10.05
C ASP A 39 -15.64 11.10 -8.61
N ALA A 40 -16.67 11.49 -7.87
CA ALA A 40 -16.49 11.93 -6.49
C ALA A 40 -16.15 10.76 -5.57
N ARG A 41 -15.16 10.97 -4.72
CA ARG A 41 -14.82 10.08 -3.60
C ARG A 41 -15.30 10.69 -2.30
N THR A 42 -15.84 9.86 -1.44
CA THR A 42 -16.41 10.31 -0.16
C THR A 42 -16.17 9.29 0.92
N ARG A 43 -15.94 9.79 2.16
CA ARG A 43 -15.89 8.88 3.31
C ARG A 43 -17.23 8.17 3.46
N TRP A 44 -17.19 6.84 3.56
CA TRP A 44 -18.37 6.00 3.61
C TRP A 44 -18.18 4.84 4.57
N THR A 45 -19.10 4.69 5.52
CA THR A 45 -19.05 3.65 6.54
C THR A 45 -20.33 2.79 6.58
N ALA A 46 -21.31 3.13 5.73
CA ALA A 46 -22.58 2.39 5.64
C ALA A 46 -22.53 1.33 4.53
N SER A 47 -23.57 0.49 4.47
CA SER A 47 -23.72 -0.48 3.38
C SER A 47 -23.92 0.21 2.04
N LEU A 48 -23.32 -0.37 0.98
CA LEU A 48 -23.55 0.03 -0.42
C LEU A 48 -24.52 -0.92 -1.16
N ILE A 49 -25.04 -1.97 -0.49
CA ILE A 49 -25.85 -3.02 -1.12
C ILE A 49 -27.13 -2.43 -1.76
N ASP A 50 -27.75 -1.46 -1.10
CA ASP A 50 -29.00 -0.85 -1.57
C ASP A 50 -28.79 0.31 -2.55
N SER A 51 -27.58 0.41 -3.14
CA SER A 51 -27.20 1.45 -4.09
C SER A 51 -27.58 2.86 -3.63
N PRO A 52 -27.09 3.31 -2.47
CA PRO A 52 -27.44 4.63 -1.93
C PRO A 52 -27.06 5.74 -2.91
N PRO A 53 -27.76 6.88 -2.90
CA PRO A 53 -27.46 8.00 -3.78
C PRO A 53 -26.11 8.63 -3.40
N CYS A 54 -25.34 9.03 -4.42
CA CYS A 54 -24.10 9.77 -4.23
C CYS A 54 -24.40 11.14 -3.58
N PRO A 55 -23.69 11.52 -2.51
CA PRO A 55 -23.88 12.83 -1.87
C PRO A 55 -23.61 14.01 -2.79
N SER A 56 -22.74 13.84 -3.80
CA SER A 56 -22.34 14.91 -4.71
C SER A 56 -23.28 15.10 -5.89
N CYS A 57 -23.79 14.01 -6.50
CA CYS A 57 -24.60 14.11 -7.72
C CYS A 57 -25.98 13.44 -7.62
N GLY A 58 -26.30 12.75 -6.54
CA GLY A 58 -27.55 12.05 -6.34
C GLY A 58 -27.72 10.73 -7.10
N ALA A 59 -26.78 10.36 -7.96
CA ALA A 59 -26.88 9.12 -8.74
C ALA A 59 -26.68 7.88 -7.83
N PRO A 60 -27.40 6.75 -8.05
CA PRO A 60 -27.20 5.49 -7.33
C PRO A 60 -26.02 4.71 -7.94
N ALA A 61 -24.85 5.33 -7.95
CA ALA A 61 -23.65 4.85 -8.65
C ALA A 61 -22.41 4.78 -7.73
N LEU A 62 -22.63 4.65 -6.41
CA LEU A 62 -21.54 4.42 -5.47
C LEU A 62 -21.08 2.98 -5.50
N ARG A 63 -19.77 2.80 -5.49
CA ARG A 63 -19.10 1.52 -5.25
C ARG A 63 -18.03 1.68 -4.16
N PRO A 64 -17.54 0.57 -3.54
CA PRO A 64 -16.34 0.65 -2.71
C PRO A 64 -15.19 1.28 -3.49
N ASP A 65 -14.47 2.20 -2.86
CA ASP A 65 -13.27 2.84 -3.44
C ASP A 65 -12.07 1.93 -3.29
N ILE A 66 -12.16 0.76 -3.95
CA ILE A 66 -11.17 -0.32 -3.93
C ILE A 66 -10.81 -0.66 -5.36
N VAL A 67 -9.52 -0.81 -5.63
CA VAL A 67 -8.99 -1.26 -6.92
C VAL A 67 -9.25 -2.75 -7.09
N TRP A 68 -10.02 -3.13 -8.10
CA TRP A 68 -10.28 -4.52 -8.43
C TRP A 68 -9.28 -5.07 -9.45
N PHE A 69 -9.20 -6.39 -9.56
CA PHE A 69 -8.34 -7.01 -10.57
C PHE A 69 -8.64 -6.49 -11.97
N GLY A 70 -7.59 -6.04 -12.67
CA GLY A 70 -7.68 -5.41 -13.98
C GLY A 70 -7.83 -3.90 -13.97
N GLU A 71 -8.06 -3.28 -12.81
CA GLU A 71 -8.02 -1.82 -12.65
C GLU A 71 -6.60 -1.36 -12.32
N MET A 72 -6.30 -0.09 -12.64
CA MET A 72 -5.00 0.53 -12.33
C MET A 72 -4.95 0.93 -10.85
N PRO A 73 -3.93 0.52 -10.10
CA PRO A 73 -3.73 1.01 -8.73
C PRO A 73 -3.54 2.52 -8.68
N TYR A 74 -3.86 3.11 -7.52
CA TYR A 74 -3.79 4.55 -7.31
C TYR A 74 -2.35 5.04 -7.14
N ARG A 75 -2.10 6.28 -7.56
CA ARG A 75 -0.88 7.05 -7.33
C ARG A 75 0.40 6.36 -7.83
N MET A 76 0.31 5.60 -8.92
CA MET A 76 1.43 4.84 -9.46
C MET A 76 2.62 5.72 -9.85
N ASP A 77 2.38 6.92 -10.41
CA ASP A 77 3.45 7.84 -10.81
C ASP A 77 4.27 8.30 -9.59
N GLU A 78 3.60 8.58 -8.46
CA GLU A 78 4.27 8.97 -7.21
C GLU A 78 5.06 7.81 -6.60
N ILE A 79 4.50 6.60 -6.68
CA ILE A 79 5.18 5.38 -6.21
C ILE A 79 6.44 5.13 -7.02
N PHE A 80 6.36 5.23 -8.36
CA PHE A 80 7.53 5.04 -9.20
C PHE A 80 8.58 6.12 -8.99
N ALA A 81 8.19 7.39 -8.87
CA ALA A 81 9.12 8.47 -8.55
C ALA A 81 9.87 8.22 -7.21
N ALA A 82 9.15 7.72 -6.20
CA ALA A 82 9.79 7.37 -4.93
C ALA A 82 10.73 6.16 -5.02
N LEU A 83 10.42 5.17 -5.86
CA LEU A 83 11.31 4.04 -6.10
C LEU A 83 12.60 4.45 -6.81
N GLU A 84 12.51 5.43 -7.73
CA GLU A 84 13.67 5.98 -8.45
C GLU A 84 14.65 6.74 -7.54
N GLU A 85 14.16 7.31 -6.44
CA GLU A 85 14.95 8.13 -5.50
C GLU A 85 15.33 7.37 -4.22
N ALA A 86 14.88 6.12 -4.06
CA ALA A 86 15.08 5.36 -2.83
C ALA A 86 16.52 4.84 -2.68
N ASP A 87 17.12 5.03 -1.51
CA ASP A 87 18.36 4.32 -1.10
C ASP A 87 18.06 2.95 -0.48
N LEU A 88 16.83 2.78 0.04
CA LEU A 88 16.38 1.56 0.70
C LEU A 88 14.92 1.26 0.33
N PHE A 89 14.67 0.06 -0.15
CA PHE A 89 13.33 -0.49 -0.37
C PHE A 89 13.08 -1.65 0.59
N VAL A 90 11.99 -1.56 1.37
CA VAL A 90 11.61 -2.62 2.31
C VAL A 90 10.22 -3.15 1.97
N SER A 91 10.12 -4.45 1.72
CA SER A 91 8.87 -5.16 1.50
C SER A 91 8.47 -5.91 2.76
N ILE A 92 7.26 -5.67 3.28
CA ILE A 92 6.80 -6.24 4.54
C ILE A 92 5.48 -6.98 4.35
N GLY A 93 5.46 -8.28 4.66
CA GLY A 93 4.23 -9.07 4.75
C GLY A 93 3.46 -9.23 3.44
N THR A 94 4.13 -9.20 2.30
CA THR A 94 3.48 -9.39 1.00
C THR A 94 3.85 -10.73 0.36
N SER A 95 2.93 -11.30 -0.43
CA SER A 95 3.17 -12.55 -1.15
C SER A 95 4.16 -12.40 -2.32
N GLY A 96 4.42 -11.17 -2.79
CA GLY A 96 5.22 -10.92 -3.99
C GLY A 96 4.57 -11.42 -5.28
N ALA A 97 3.26 -11.69 -5.28
CA ALA A 97 2.55 -12.30 -6.41
C ALA A 97 1.68 -11.30 -7.20
N VAL A 98 1.31 -10.17 -6.60
CA VAL A 98 0.35 -9.21 -7.17
C VAL A 98 1.07 -8.06 -7.84
N TYR A 99 0.94 -7.96 -9.17
CA TYR A 99 1.47 -6.85 -9.95
C TYR A 99 0.51 -5.65 -9.94
N PRO A 100 1.06 -4.39 -9.99
CA PRO A 100 2.46 -4.04 -10.22
C PRO A 100 3.36 -4.12 -8.98
N ALA A 101 2.83 -4.21 -7.76
CA ALA A 101 3.59 -4.16 -6.51
C ALA A 101 4.70 -5.23 -6.43
N ALA A 102 4.47 -6.43 -6.94
CA ALA A 102 5.48 -7.49 -7.01
C ALA A 102 6.73 -7.11 -7.82
N GLY A 103 6.62 -6.12 -8.71
CA GLY A 103 7.75 -5.61 -9.51
C GLY A 103 8.57 -4.50 -8.83
N PHE A 104 8.09 -3.92 -7.74
CA PHE A 104 8.73 -2.75 -7.11
C PHE A 104 10.15 -3.03 -6.63
N VAL A 105 10.41 -4.22 -6.11
CA VAL A 105 11.76 -4.63 -5.71
C VAL A 105 12.76 -4.54 -6.86
N ARG A 106 12.36 -4.98 -8.06
CA ARG A 106 13.23 -4.90 -9.25
C ARG A 106 13.48 -3.46 -9.66
N THR A 107 12.41 -2.65 -9.69
CA THR A 107 12.55 -1.23 -10.00
C THR A 107 13.50 -0.54 -9.03
N ALA A 108 13.35 -0.75 -7.72
CA ALA A 108 14.22 -0.18 -6.70
C ALA A 108 15.68 -0.65 -6.86
N ALA A 109 15.91 -1.95 -7.06
CA ALA A 109 17.23 -2.53 -7.27
C ALA A 109 17.91 -1.98 -8.54
N ASP A 110 17.17 -1.86 -9.65
CA ASP A 110 17.68 -1.30 -10.91
C ASP A 110 18.10 0.18 -10.76
N MET A 111 17.50 0.92 -9.82
CA MET A 111 17.86 2.30 -9.46
C MET A 111 18.98 2.38 -8.40
N GLY A 112 19.42 1.25 -7.86
CA GLY A 112 20.54 1.16 -6.92
C GLY A 112 20.16 1.16 -5.45
N ALA A 113 18.87 1.06 -5.12
CA ALA A 113 18.42 0.91 -3.75
C ALA A 113 18.85 -0.43 -3.16
N HIS A 114 19.25 -0.45 -1.89
CA HIS A 114 19.33 -1.69 -1.13
C HIS A 114 17.91 -2.25 -0.88
N THR A 115 17.73 -3.57 -1.05
CA THR A 115 16.40 -4.18 -1.00
C THR A 115 16.30 -5.21 0.12
N LEU A 116 15.28 -5.08 0.97
CA LEU A 116 15.04 -5.94 2.12
C LEU A 116 13.62 -6.52 2.10
N GLU A 117 13.52 -7.84 2.29
CA GLU A 117 12.25 -8.52 2.55
C GLU A 117 12.11 -8.83 4.05
N LEU A 118 10.99 -8.39 4.66
CA LEU A 118 10.55 -8.79 5.99
C LEU A 118 9.23 -9.55 5.85
N ASN A 119 9.25 -10.87 5.94
CA ASN A 119 8.05 -11.69 5.69
C ASN A 119 8.00 -12.91 6.62
N LEU A 120 6.81 -13.49 6.79
CA LEU A 120 6.67 -14.71 7.59
C LEU A 120 7.45 -15.88 6.97
N GLU A 121 7.32 -16.03 5.65
CA GLU A 121 7.97 -17.03 4.81
C GLU A 121 8.47 -16.36 3.53
N PRO A 122 9.42 -16.97 2.78
CA PRO A 122 9.86 -16.42 1.50
C PRO A 122 8.69 -16.09 0.56
N SER A 123 8.67 -14.86 0.02
CA SER A 123 7.71 -14.49 -1.02
C SER A 123 8.05 -15.11 -2.37
N GLN A 124 7.19 -14.94 -3.37
CA GLN A 124 7.50 -15.37 -4.75
C GLN A 124 8.66 -14.59 -5.37
N GLY A 125 9.00 -13.42 -4.82
CA GLY A 125 10.08 -12.57 -5.28
C GLY A 125 11.31 -12.56 -4.37
N THR A 126 11.40 -13.44 -3.39
CA THR A 126 12.48 -13.45 -2.37
C THR A 126 13.89 -13.39 -2.98
N ASP A 127 14.13 -14.08 -4.08
CA ASP A 127 15.43 -14.13 -4.76
C ASP A 127 15.84 -12.79 -5.43
N TRP A 128 14.97 -11.80 -5.44
CA TRP A 128 15.23 -10.47 -6.00
C TRP A 128 15.70 -9.46 -4.95
N PHE A 129 15.66 -9.84 -3.67
CA PHE A 129 16.08 -8.98 -2.57
C PHE A 129 17.55 -9.22 -2.23
N ASP A 130 18.27 -8.16 -1.85
CA ASP A 130 19.64 -8.25 -1.33
C ASP A 130 19.67 -8.93 0.03
N GLU A 131 18.63 -8.72 0.84
CA GLU A 131 18.47 -9.30 2.16
C GLU A 131 17.02 -9.76 2.40
N ALA A 132 16.86 -10.90 3.06
CA ALA A 132 15.55 -11.40 3.49
C ALA A 132 15.60 -11.88 4.95
N ARG A 133 14.63 -11.47 5.76
CA ARG A 133 14.45 -11.92 7.14
C ARG A 133 13.06 -12.50 7.30
N HIS A 134 13.00 -13.75 7.75
CA HIS A 134 11.73 -14.47 7.88
C HIS A 134 11.33 -14.66 9.33
N GLY A 135 10.05 -14.44 9.61
CA GLY A 135 9.45 -14.52 10.94
C GLY A 135 8.21 -13.65 11.07
N PRO A 136 7.52 -13.71 12.21
CA PRO A 136 6.36 -12.86 12.47
C PRO A 136 6.73 -11.37 12.38
N ALA A 137 5.97 -10.58 11.62
CA ALA A 137 6.20 -9.15 11.43
C ALA A 137 6.27 -8.38 12.76
N THR A 138 5.52 -8.82 13.78
CA THR A 138 5.55 -8.26 15.13
C THR A 138 6.89 -8.43 15.86
N GLN A 139 7.79 -9.24 15.33
CA GLN A 139 9.14 -9.46 15.84
C GLN A 139 10.19 -8.89 14.90
N THR A 140 10.11 -9.24 13.61
CA THR A 140 11.12 -8.85 12.62
C THR A 140 11.14 -7.35 12.34
N VAL A 141 9.97 -6.70 12.26
CA VAL A 141 9.89 -5.27 11.95
C VAL A 141 10.43 -4.40 13.11
N PRO A 142 10.00 -4.59 14.38
CA PRO A 142 10.59 -3.84 15.49
C PRO A 142 12.11 -4.04 15.64
N ALA A 143 12.60 -5.27 15.50
CA ALA A 143 14.02 -5.55 15.60
C ALA A 143 14.82 -4.82 14.50
N TRP A 144 14.34 -4.85 13.26
CA TRP A 144 14.94 -4.11 12.16
C TRP A 144 14.93 -2.59 12.40
N VAL A 145 13.80 -2.04 12.86
CA VAL A 145 13.72 -0.60 13.17
C VAL A 145 14.71 -0.20 14.27
N GLU A 146 14.85 -1.03 15.34
CA GLU A 146 15.84 -0.78 16.38
C GLU A 146 17.27 -0.77 15.85
N GLU A 147 17.63 -1.70 14.95
CA GLU A 147 18.94 -1.73 14.29
C GLU A 147 19.19 -0.45 13.47
N MET A 148 18.20 -0.01 12.69
CA MET A 148 18.30 1.21 11.88
C MET A 148 18.45 2.50 12.71
N LEU A 149 17.90 2.53 13.91
CA LEU A 149 18.01 3.70 14.82
C LEU A 149 19.32 3.75 15.61
N GLN A 150 20.07 2.63 15.65
CA GLN A 150 21.35 2.53 16.36
C GLN A 150 22.57 2.73 15.47
N GLY A 151 22.42 2.65 14.16
CA GLY A 151 23.48 2.85 13.14
C GLY A 151 23.58 4.28 12.70
#